data_772e6909141baf48baaaa43efe2fdc02
#
_entry.id   772e6909141baf48baaaa43efe2fdc02
#
_cell.length_a   1.000
_cell.length_b   1.000
_cell.length_c   1.000
_cell.angle_alpha   90.00
_cell.angle_beta   90.00
_cell.angle_gamma   90.00
#
_symmetry.space_group_name_H-M   'P 1'
#
loop_
_entity.id
_entity.type
_entity.pdbx_description
1 polymer ?
#
loop_
_entity_poly.entity_id
_entity_poly.type
_entity_poly.pdbx_seq_one_letter_code
_entity_poly.pdbx_strand_id
1 'polypeptide(L)'
;MLDVRLPGISGLDFQSELVSKNIGMPIVFMSAHGDIPMTVRAMKAGAVEFLPKPFHDQSMLDAVHSALEKDRQRRKGIGDTAQLRSRFDSLSSREQEIFAYVASGLLNKQIAAEVALSEITVKVHRASVMRKMGAKSLADLVRMADALGVRPPKS
;
A
#
# COMPACT_ATOMS: atom_id res chain seq x y z
N MET A 1 -0.12 19.08 12.78
CA MET A 1 1.09 19.41 13.56
C MET A 1 0.85 19.07 15.01
N LEU A 2 1.84 18.60 15.73
CA LEU A 2 1.70 18.09 17.09
C LEU A 2 2.87 18.59 17.96
N ASP A 3 2.57 19.22 19.09
CA ASP A 3 3.60 19.53 20.07
C ASP A 3 3.99 18.26 20.82
N VAL A 4 5.28 18.09 21.08
CA VAL A 4 5.77 16.94 21.88
C VAL A 4 5.27 16.99 23.32
N ARG A 5 5.16 18.21 23.89
CA ARG A 5 4.65 18.42 25.24
C ARG A 5 3.20 18.86 25.20
N LEU A 6 2.30 17.92 25.41
CA LEU A 6 0.88 18.17 25.57
C LEU A 6 0.47 17.98 27.05
N PRO A 7 -0.55 18.71 27.55
CA PRO A 7 -1.11 18.45 28.87
C PRO A 7 -1.64 17.01 28.96
N GLY A 8 -1.12 16.24 29.90
CA GLY A 8 -1.62 14.90 30.23
C GLY A 8 -1.01 13.73 29.45
N ILE A 9 -0.70 13.89 28.16
CA ILE A 9 -0.08 12.83 27.34
C ILE A 9 1.06 13.43 26.49
N SER A 10 2.15 12.70 26.34
CA SER A 10 3.23 13.10 25.44
C SER A 10 2.75 12.98 23.97
N GLY A 11 3.16 13.92 23.10
CA GLY A 11 2.92 13.78 21.67
C GLY A 11 3.50 12.50 21.06
N LEU A 12 4.60 11.98 21.61
CA LEU A 12 5.18 10.69 21.20
C LEU A 12 4.30 9.50 21.59
N ASP A 13 3.69 9.54 22.79
CA ASP A 13 2.76 8.49 23.22
C ASP A 13 1.48 8.52 22.39
N PHE A 14 0.99 9.73 22.08
CA PHE A 14 -0.13 9.91 21.15
C PHE A 14 0.18 9.36 19.76
N GLN A 15 1.37 9.60 19.22
CA GLN A 15 1.82 8.98 17.96
C GLN A 15 1.77 7.45 18.04
N SER A 16 2.29 6.88 19.13
CA SER A 16 2.30 5.43 19.34
C SER A 16 0.88 4.85 19.40
N GLU A 17 -0.06 5.58 20.00
CA GLU A 17 -1.47 5.19 20.03
C GLU A 17 -2.11 5.22 18.62
N LEU A 18 -1.81 6.23 17.81
CA LEU A 18 -2.30 6.29 16.41
C LEU A 18 -1.76 5.11 15.59
N VAL A 19 -0.48 4.78 15.75
CA VAL A 19 0.14 3.63 15.07
C VAL A 19 -0.52 2.32 15.51
N SER A 20 -0.76 2.12 16.81
CA SER A 20 -1.41 0.91 17.33
C SER A 20 -2.84 0.74 16.82
N LYS A 21 -3.55 1.84 16.56
CA LYS A 21 -4.89 1.86 15.98
C LYS A 21 -4.90 1.82 14.44
N ASN A 22 -3.75 1.68 13.82
CA ASN A 22 -3.57 1.70 12.35
C ASN A 22 -4.10 2.99 11.69
N ILE A 23 -4.03 4.12 12.40
CA ILE A 23 -4.41 5.44 11.89
C ILE A 23 -3.19 6.06 11.22
N GLY A 24 -3.13 6.01 9.89
CA GLY A 24 -2.01 6.49 9.08
C GLY A 24 -2.01 8.01 8.87
N MET A 25 -2.25 8.80 9.91
CA MET A 25 -2.20 10.26 9.83
C MET A 25 -0.74 10.74 9.79
N PRO A 26 -0.35 11.62 8.85
CA PRO A 26 0.99 12.20 8.84
C PRO A 26 1.17 13.14 10.03
N ILE A 27 2.27 13.00 10.76
CA ILE A 27 2.58 13.81 11.93
C ILE A 27 3.84 14.62 11.68
N VAL A 28 3.74 15.92 11.93
CA VAL A 28 4.87 16.85 12.04
C VAL A 28 4.96 17.27 13.49
N PHE A 29 6.06 16.94 14.15
CA PHE A 29 6.30 17.36 15.54
C PHE A 29 6.87 18.76 15.62
N MET A 30 6.55 19.44 16.72
CA MET A 30 7.17 20.71 17.14
C MET A 30 7.62 20.57 18.59
N SER A 31 8.78 21.11 18.94
CA SER A 31 9.21 21.14 20.34
C SER A 31 10.20 22.28 20.61
N ALA A 32 10.03 22.94 21.75
CA ALA A 32 11.01 23.89 22.27
C ALA A 32 12.25 23.20 22.90
N HIS A 33 12.16 21.88 23.20
CA HIS A 33 13.19 21.12 23.90
C HIS A 33 13.39 19.77 23.19
N GLY A 34 13.63 19.80 21.86
CA GLY A 34 13.93 18.59 21.11
C GLY A 34 15.39 18.21 21.26
N ASP A 35 15.66 17.13 21.95
CA ASP A 35 16.98 16.48 21.92
C ASP A 35 17.09 15.48 20.75
N ILE A 36 18.30 15.08 20.43
CA ILE A 36 18.55 14.12 19.34
C ILE A 36 17.85 12.78 19.56
N PRO A 37 17.89 12.17 20.77
CA PRO A 37 17.18 10.92 21.02
C PRO A 37 15.66 11.01 20.81
N MET A 38 15.04 12.10 21.22
CA MET A 38 13.61 12.35 21.05
C MET A 38 13.25 12.48 19.57
N THR A 39 14.02 13.28 18.82
CA THR A 39 13.84 13.44 17.37
C THR A 39 13.95 12.10 16.66
N VAL A 40 14.98 11.30 16.98
CA VAL A 40 15.19 9.97 16.39
C VAL A 40 14.01 9.04 16.71
N ARG A 41 13.49 9.04 17.93
CA ARG A 41 12.31 8.25 18.31
C ARG A 41 11.09 8.63 17.49
N ALA A 42 10.79 9.94 17.37
CA ALA A 42 9.67 10.45 16.59
C ALA A 42 9.77 10.00 15.11
N MET A 43 10.94 10.17 14.51
CA MET A 43 11.17 9.81 13.11
C MET A 43 11.09 8.30 12.88
N LYS A 44 11.66 7.47 13.76
CA LYS A 44 11.55 6.00 13.70
C LYS A 44 10.12 5.50 13.87
N ALA A 45 9.30 6.22 14.63
CA ALA A 45 7.87 5.91 14.78
C ALA A 45 7.01 6.43 13.61
N GLY A 46 7.63 6.97 12.54
CA GLY A 46 6.95 7.34 11.30
C GLY A 46 6.51 8.80 11.22
N ALA A 47 7.03 9.69 12.07
CA ALA A 47 6.83 11.12 11.88
C ALA A 47 7.36 11.58 10.53
N VAL A 48 6.70 12.56 9.94
CA VAL A 48 7.12 13.12 8.65
C VAL A 48 8.29 14.08 8.85
N GLU A 49 8.22 14.90 9.88
CA GLU A 49 9.21 15.94 10.19
C GLU A 49 9.18 16.28 11.69
N PHE A 50 10.28 16.87 12.16
CA PHE A 50 10.44 17.37 13.51
C PHE A 50 11.01 18.78 13.46
N LEU A 51 10.27 19.77 13.96
CA LEU A 51 10.62 21.19 13.95
C LEU A 51 10.99 21.68 15.36
N PRO A 52 12.27 22.00 15.61
CA PRO A 52 12.67 22.66 16.86
C PRO A 52 12.16 24.10 16.88
N LYS A 53 11.55 24.53 17.98
CA LYS A 53 11.14 25.92 18.20
C LYS A 53 12.35 26.74 18.71
N PRO A 54 12.53 28.00 18.26
CA PRO A 54 11.77 28.70 17.22
C PRO A 54 12.12 28.18 15.81
N PHE A 55 11.12 28.06 14.93
CA PHE A 55 11.30 27.69 13.52
C PHE A 55 10.83 28.82 12.60
N HIS A 56 11.38 28.89 11.40
CA HIS A 56 10.96 29.83 10.38
C HIS A 56 9.64 29.38 9.72
N ASP A 57 8.82 30.35 9.32
CA ASP A 57 7.55 30.07 8.63
C ASP A 57 7.73 29.17 7.40
N GLN A 58 8.81 29.37 6.65
CA GLN A 58 9.13 28.54 5.49
C GLN A 58 9.37 27.08 5.87
N SER A 59 10.10 26.82 6.96
CA SER A 59 10.36 25.44 7.43
C SER A 59 9.04 24.75 7.84
N MET A 60 8.12 25.50 8.44
CA MET A 60 6.80 24.99 8.78
C MET A 60 5.98 24.66 7.52
N LEU A 61 5.97 25.55 6.54
CA LEU A 61 5.27 25.33 5.27
C LEU A 61 5.82 24.11 4.53
N ASP A 62 7.13 23.96 4.45
CA ASP A 62 7.79 22.83 3.79
C ASP A 62 7.45 21.50 4.48
N ALA A 63 7.44 21.48 5.81
CA ALA A 63 7.06 20.31 6.59
C ALA A 63 5.58 19.92 6.38
N VAL A 64 4.68 20.92 6.34
CA VAL A 64 3.25 20.69 6.05
C VAL A 64 3.05 20.16 4.63
N HIS A 65 3.71 20.77 3.64
CA HIS A 65 3.66 20.31 2.25
C HIS A 65 4.13 18.85 2.12
N SER A 66 5.26 18.52 2.74
CA SER A 66 5.78 17.16 2.76
C SER A 66 4.81 16.16 3.41
N ALA A 67 4.18 16.55 4.51
CA ALA A 67 3.19 15.74 5.22
C ALA A 67 1.95 15.48 4.36
N LEU A 68 1.42 16.51 3.71
CA LEU A 68 0.24 16.40 2.84
C LEU A 68 0.53 15.53 1.60
N GLU A 69 1.71 15.66 1.00
CA GLU A 69 2.09 14.87 -0.16
C GLU A 69 2.25 13.38 0.21
N LYS A 70 2.91 13.09 1.35
CA LYS A 70 2.99 11.70 1.86
C LYS A 70 1.61 11.10 2.11
N ASP A 71 0.67 11.86 2.69
CA ASP A 71 -0.69 11.37 2.94
C ASP A 71 -1.46 11.12 1.63
N ARG A 72 -1.29 12.02 0.66
CA ARG A 72 -1.90 11.86 -0.67
C ARG A 72 -1.43 10.58 -1.36
N GLN A 73 -0.12 10.33 -1.35
CA GLN A 73 0.47 9.12 -1.93
C GLN A 73 -0.02 7.85 -1.21
N ARG A 74 -0.05 7.87 0.12
CA ARG A 74 -0.58 6.77 0.93
C ARG A 74 -2.05 6.48 0.61
N ARG A 75 -2.90 7.50 0.57
CA ARG A 75 -4.34 7.35 0.25
C ARG A 75 -4.56 6.83 -1.17
N LYS A 76 -3.77 7.31 -2.12
CA LYS A 76 -3.80 6.82 -3.49
C LYS A 76 -3.45 5.33 -3.55
N GLY A 77 -2.36 4.90 -2.90
CA GLY A 77 -1.99 3.48 -2.84
C GLY A 77 -3.07 2.60 -2.20
N ILE A 78 -3.72 3.05 -1.14
CA ILE A 78 -4.84 2.33 -0.51
C ILE A 78 -6.03 2.25 -1.49
N GLY A 79 -6.37 3.34 -2.16
CA GLY A 79 -7.45 3.38 -3.14
C GLY A 79 -7.20 2.46 -4.33
N ASP A 80 -5.99 2.49 -4.86
CA ASP A 80 -5.56 1.62 -5.97
C ASP A 80 -5.63 0.13 -5.57
N THR A 81 -5.20 -0.21 -4.36
CA THR A 81 -5.26 -1.58 -3.85
C THR A 81 -6.70 -2.05 -3.61
N ALA A 82 -7.56 -1.20 -3.06
CA ALA A 82 -8.98 -1.51 -2.85
C ALA A 82 -9.71 -1.73 -4.18
N GLN A 83 -9.44 -0.89 -5.19
CA GLN A 83 -10.01 -1.04 -6.52
C GLN A 83 -9.51 -2.33 -7.20
N LEU A 84 -8.23 -2.63 -7.06
CA LEU A 84 -7.63 -3.86 -7.58
C LEU A 84 -8.26 -5.09 -6.94
N ARG A 85 -8.46 -5.07 -5.62
CA ARG A 85 -9.13 -6.14 -4.89
C ARG A 85 -10.56 -6.34 -5.38
N SER A 86 -11.33 -5.27 -5.55
CA SER A 86 -12.69 -5.34 -6.08
C SER A 86 -12.75 -5.97 -7.47
N ARG A 87 -11.80 -5.64 -8.35
CA ARG A 87 -11.69 -6.27 -9.68
C ARG A 87 -11.39 -7.77 -9.58
N PHE A 88 -10.48 -8.15 -8.70
CA PHE A 88 -10.13 -9.56 -8.47
C PHE A 88 -11.32 -10.35 -7.91
N ASP A 89 -12.06 -9.78 -6.96
CA ASP A 89 -13.24 -10.42 -6.37
C ASP A 89 -14.39 -10.55 -7.38
N SER A 90 -14.39 -9.75 -8.46
CA SER A 90 -15.34 -9.89 -9.59
C SER A 90 -15.03 -11.04 -10.54
N LEU A 91 -13.86 -11.65 -10.43
CA LEU A 91 -13.49 -12.84 -11.20
C LEU A 91 -14.24 -14.06 -10.68
N SER A 92 -14.65 -14.95 -11.60
CA SER A 92 -15.12 -16.26 -11.19
C SER A 92 -14.02 -17.09 -10.53
N SER A 93 -14.36 -18.11 -9.75
CA SER A 93 -13.37 -18.99 -9.12
C SER A 93 -12.36 -19.55 -10.13
N ARG A 94 -12.82 -19.90 -11.32
CA ARG A 94 -11.97 -20.41 -12.40
C ARG A 94 -11.07 -19.30 -12.98
N GLU A 95 -11.56 -18.09 -13.11
CA GLU A 95 -10.75 -16.96 -13.56
C GLU A 95 -9.69 -16.59 -12.52
N GLN A 96 -9.99 -16.66 -11.23
CA GLN A 96 -9.04 -16.44 -10.14
C GLN A 96 -7.91 -17.48 -10.15
N GLU A 97 -8.26 -18.74 -10.35
CA GLU A 97 -7.29 -19.83 -10.49
C GLU A 97 -6.35 -19.61 -11.69
N ILE A 98 -6.92 -19.29 -12.85
CA ILE A 98 -6.16 -19.01 -14.07
C ILE A 98 -5.32 -17.74 -13.91
N PHE A 99 -5.83 -16.69 -13.25
CA PHE A 99 -5.07 -15.49 -12.90
C PHE A 99 -3.78 -15.84 -12.14
N ALA A 100 -3.89 -16.68 -11.10
CA ALA A 100 -2.74 -17.08 -10.29
C ALA A 100 -1.68 -17.85 -11.11
N TYR A 101 -2.09 -18.77 -11.95
CA TYR A 101 -1.16 -19.52 -12.83
C TYR A 101 -0.53 -18.63 -13.90
N VAL A 102 -1.29 -17.74 -14.53
CA VAL A 102 -0.75 -16.79 -15.52
C VAL A 102 0.26 -15.85 -14.88
N ALA A 103 -0.03 -15.35 -13.69
CA ALA A 103 0.87 -14.48 -12.95
C ALA A 103 2.17 -15.16 -12.50
N SER A 104 2.15 -16.49 -12.33
CA SER A 104 3.35 -17.29 -12.06
C SER A 104 4.15 -17.66 -13.30
N GLY A 105 3.71 -17.24 -14.49
CA GLY A 105 4.43 -17.41 -15.74
C GLY A 105 4.15 -18.71 -16.49
N LEU A 106 3.13 -19.49 -16.10
CA LEU A 106 2.76 -20.70 -16.81
C LEU A 106 2.20 -20.39 -18.20
N LEU A 107 2.55 -21.22 -19.16
CA LEU A 107 2.00 -21.19 -20.52
C LEU A 107 0.58 -21.77 -20.54
N ASN A 108 -0.23 -21.39 -21.53
CA ASN A 108 -1.61 -21.87 -21.66
C ASN A 108 -1.73 -23.38 -21.63
N LYS A 109 -0.80 -24.11 -22.27
CA LYS A 109 -0.74 -25.56 -22.28
C LYS A 109 -0.51 -26.16 -20.87
N GLN A 110 0.37 -25.54 -20.10
CA GLN A 110 0.66 -25.96 -18.72
C GLN A 110 -0.56 -25.68 -17.82
N ILE A 111 -1.16 -24.50 -17.94
CA ILE A 111 -2.38 -24.15 -17.19
C ILE A 111 -3.51 -25.12 -17.53
N ALA A 112 -3.69 -25.47 -18.83
CA ALA A 112 -4.70 -26.41 -19.28
C ALA A 112 -4.58 -27.77 -18.60
N ALA A 113 -3.36 -28.26 -18.42
CA ALA A 113 -3.09 -29.50 -17.69
C ALA A 113 -3.44 -29.38 -16.20
N GLU A 114 -3.05 -28.29 -15.54
CA GLU A 114 -3.31 -28.04 -14.10
C GLU A 114 -4.80 -27.93 -13.78
N VAL A 115 -5.56 -27.27 -14.66
CA VAL A 115 -6.98 -26.97 -14.42
C VAL A 115 -7.93 -27.96 -15.12
N ALA A 116 -7.42 -29.00 -15.77
CA ALA A 116 -8.17 -29.99 -16.54
C ALA A 116 -9.13 -29.36 -17.58
N LEU A 117 -8.63 -28.40 -18.35
CA LEU A 117 -9.34 -27.72 -19.43
C LEU A 117 -8.59 -27.85 -20.76
N SER A 118 -9.26 -27.53 -21.87
CA SER A 118 -8.57 -27.36 -23.14
C SER A 118 -7.74 -26.07 -23.16
N GLU A 119 -6.66 -26.06 -23.94
CA GLU A 119 -5.83 -24.85 -24.11
C GLU A 119 -6.64 -23.68 -24.70
N ILE A 120 -7.61 -23.95 -25.57
CA ILE A 120 -8.52 -22.96 -26.14
C ILE A 120 -9.37 -22.32 -25.04
N THR A 121 -9.90 -23.13 -24.13
CA THR A 121 -10.71 -22.64 -22.99
C THR A 121 -9.87 -21.78 -22.05
N VAL A 122 -8.63 -22.18 -21.76
CA VAL A 122 -7.68 -21.38 -20.96
C VAL A 122 -7.41 -20.04 -21.64
N LYS A 123 -7.22 -20.01 -22.95
CA LYS A 123 -7.02 -18.76 -23.70
C LYS A 123 -8.21 -17.81 -23.57
N VAL A 124 -9.45 -18.32 -23.62
CA VAL A 124 -10.66 -17.52 -23.44
C VAL A 124 -10.73 -16.93 -22.01
N HIS A 125 -10.50 -17.76 -20.99
CA HIS A 125 -10.48 -17.30 -19.60
C HIS A 125 -9.37 -16.27 -19.36
N ARG A 126 -8.17 -16.51 -19.91
CA ARG A 126 -7.06 -15.54 -19.81
C ARG A 126 -7.41 -14.19 -20.42
N ALA A 127 -8.07 -14.14 -21.58
CA ALA A 127 -8.54 -12.91 -22.19
C ALA A 127 -9.57 -12.19 -21.31
N SER A 128 -10.48 -12.95 -20.70
CA SER A 128 -11.47 -12.40 -19.76
C SER A 128 -10.81 -11.83 -18.51
N VAL A 129 -9.84 -12.55 -17.92
CA VAL A 129 -9.05 -12.10 -16.77
C VAL A 129 -8.33 -10.78 -17.10
N MET A 130 -7.61 -10.71 -18.21
CA MET A 130 -6.90 -9.49 -18.64
C MET A 130 -7.86 -8.30 -18.73
N ARG A 131 -9.02 -8.49 -19.33
CA ARG A 131 -10.05 -7.44 -19.47
C ARG A 131 -10.62 -7.02 -18.13
N LYS A 132 -11.07 -7.96 -17.28
CA LYS A 132 -11.69 -7.66 -15.97
C LYS A 132 -10.71 -7.01 -15.00
N MET A 133 -9.47 -7.46 -14.99
CA MET A 133 -8.41 -6.85 -14.18
C MET A 133 -7.93 -5.50 -14.75
N GLY A 134 -8.19 -5.20 -16.02
CA GLY A 134 -7.68 -4.01 -16.69
C GLY A 134 -6.18 -4.07 -16.96
N ALA A 135 -5.62 -5.28 -17.08
CA ALA A 135 -4.21 -5.50 -17.38
C ALA A 135 -3.97 -5.33 -18.89
N LYS A 136 -2.96 -4.55 -19.25
CA LYS A 136 -2.57 -4.31 -20.66
C LYS A 136 -1.45 -5.26 -21.09
N SER A 137 -0.76 -5.88 -20.15
CA SER A 137 0.35 -6.80 -20.40
C SER A 137 0.42 -7.89 -19.34
N LEU A 138 1.19 -8.96 -19.60
CA LEU A 138 1.50 -9.97 -18.59
C LEU A 138 2.22 -9.35 -17.39
N ALA A 139 3.13 -8.40 -17.63
CA ALA A 139 3.85 -7.72 -16.55
C ALA A 139 2.91 -6.92 -15.64
N ASP A 140 1.82 -6.33 -16.17
CA ASP A 140 0.78 -5.70 -15.37
C ASP A 140 0.10 -6.72 -14.46
N LEU A 141 -0.26 -7.88 -15.02
CA LEU A 141 -0.95 -8.94 -14.28
C LEU A 141 -0.08 -9.49 -13.15
N VAL A 142 1.23 -9.66 -13.38
CA VAL A 142 2.19 -10.08 -12.36
C VAL A 142 2.25 -9.05 -11.22
N ARG A 143 2.38 -7.76 -11.53
CA ARG A 143 2.37 -6.69 -10.51
C ARG A 143 1.06 -6.66 -9.71
N MET A 144 -0.07 -6.87 -10.37
CA MET A 144 -1.37 -6.95 -9.72
C MET A 144 -1.46 -8.14 -8.77
N ALA A 145 -0.94 -9.30 -9.17
CA ALA A 145 -0.89 -10.49 -8.33
C ALA A 145 -0.01 -10.29 -7.10
N ASP A 146 1.16 -9.69 -7.26
CA ASP A 146 2.05 -9.35 -6.15
C ASP A 146 1.38 -8.38 -5.17
N ALA A 147 0.72 -7.32 -5.67
CA ALA A 147 0.00 -6.37 -4.84
C ALA A 147 -1.18 -6.99 -4.07
N LEU A 148 -1.83 -8.01 -4.64
CA LEU A 148 -2.93 -8.76 -4.02
C LEU A 148 -2.45 -9.91 -3.13
N GLY A 149 -1.17 -10.27 -3.17
CA GLY A 149 -0.62 -11.45 -2.49
C GLY A 149 -1.14 -12.77 -3.04
N VAL A 150 -1.60 -12.78 -4.31
CA VAL A 150 -2.14 -13.99 -4.95
C VAL A 150 -1.01 -14.84 -5.50
N ARG A 151 -1.01 -16.11 -5.12
CA ARG A 151 -0.07 -17.13 -5.60
C ARG A 151 -0.83 -18.35 -6.10
N PRO A 152 -0.28 -19.12 -7.07
CA PRO A 152 -0.90 -20.35 -7.49
C PRO A 152 -1.01 -21.33 -6.32
N PRO A 153 -2.02 -22.20 -6.31
CA PRO A 153 -2.08 -23.29 -5.35
C PRO A 153 -0.80 -24.14 -5.47
N LYS A 154 -0.28 -24.58 -4.34
CA LYS A 154 0.86 -25.52 -4.36
C LYS A 154 0.37 -26.83 -4.96
N SER A 155 0.99 -27.27 -6.04
CA SER A 155 0.85 -28.62 -6.60
C SER A 155 1.30 -29.65 -5.59
#